data_030ecc949e298e7c9c4953876821eb50
#
_entry.id   030ecc949e298e7c9c4953876821eb50
#
_cell.length_a   1.000
_cell.length_b   1.000
_cell.length_c   1.000
_cell.angle_alpha   90.00
_cell.angle_beta   90.00
_cell.angle_gamma   90.00
#
_symmetry.space_group_name_H-M   'P 1'
#
loop_
_entity.id
_entity.type
_entity.pdbx_description
1 polymer ?
#
loop_
_entity_poly.entity_id
_entity_poly.type
_entity_poly.pdbx_seq_one_letter_code
_entity_poly.pdbx_strand_id
1 'polypeptide(L)'
;PTPTPAAPAAAGGPPVTGGLIAGIQPRAAWGAGSPRMDSINPMTPIRWITIHHDGVSYRGRTMAQARARLKQIQAYHQNTMQWADIGYHFAIDPQGMVWQGRELRWKGAHVGGANDGNIGVMLLGNFEEQGPTASQVAGLQRMVATLQQRFRVPQARVLTHREWPSASTDCPGRLLQARVQDLRHQRRFG
;
A
#
# COMPACT_ATOMS: atom_id res chain seq x y z
N PRO A 1 38.94 -21.19 8.90
CA PRO A 1 37.68 -20.48 8.90
C PRO A 1 37.79 -19.25 7.98
N THR A 2 37.17 -19.34 6.84
CA THR A 2 37.05 -18.25 5.86
C THR A 2 36.04 -17.23 6.39
N PRO A 3 36.32 -15.92 6.34
CA PRO A 3 35.35 -14.92 6.78
C PRO A 3 34.18 -14.85 5.82
N THR A 4 32.96 -14.88 6.35
CA THR A 4 31.70 -14.65 5.65
C THR A 4 31.72 -13.22 5.08
N PRO A 5 31.40 -13.01 3.79
CA PRO A 5 31.36 -11.67 3.22
C PRO A 5 30.25 -10.85 3.89
N ALA A 6 30.60 -9.68 4.36
CA ALA A 6 29.66 -8.70 4.92
C ALA A 6 28.62 -8.30 3.85
N ALA A 7 27.35 -8.30 4.24
CA ALA A 7 26.27 -7.81 3.42
C ALA A 7 26.53 -6.34 3.02
N PRO A 8 26.28 -5.95 1.76
CA PRO A 8 26.51 -4.58 1.32
C PRO A 8 25.63 -3.61 2.13
N ALA A 9 26.25 -2.57 2.69
CA ALA A 9 25.59 -1.51 3.39
C ALA A 9 24.48 -0.92 2.50
N ALA A 10 23.25 -0.92 2.97
CA ALA A 10 22.11 -0.35 2.27
C ALA A 10 22.35 1.15 2.11
N ALA A 11 22.48 1.62 0.86
CA ALA A 11 22.47 3.04 0.56
C ALA A 11 21.15 3.61 1.13
N GLY A 12 21.24 4.48 2.12
CA GLY A 12 20.11 5.14 2.74
C GLY A 12 19.34 5.92 1.68
N GLY A 13 18.09 5.53 1.43
CA GLY A 13 17.18 6.32 0.61
C GLY A 13 16.95 7.70 1.25
N PRO A 14 16.50 8.69 0.48
CA PRO A 14 16.24 10.02 1.01
C PRO A 14 15.27 9.95 2.19
N PRO A 15 15.42 10.83 3.21
CA PRO A 15 14.53 10.87 4.36
C PRO A 15 13.08 11.01 3.90
N VAL A 16 12.17 10.24 4.52
CA VAL A 16 10.73 10.28 4.22
C VAL A 16 10.14 11.57 4.80
N THR A 17 10.54 12.71 4.25
CA THR A 17 9.92 13.99 4.57
C THR A 17 8.55 14.01 3.92
N GLY A 18 7.51 14.26 4.73
CA GLY A 18 6.09 14.11 4.38
C GLY A 18 5.53 15.07 3.32
N GLY A 19 6.26 15.32 2.24
CA GLY A 19 5.72 16.02 1.07
C GLY A 19 4.67 15.17 0.36
N LEU A 20 3.46 15.71 0.18
CA LEU A 20 2.40 15.09 -0.61
C LEU A 20 2.92 14.77 -2.01
N ILE A 21 2.73 13.55 -2.45
CA ILE A 21 2.92 13.17 -3.85
C ILE A 21 1.77 13.84 -4.63
N ALA A 22 2.11 14.55 -5.70
CA ALA A 22 1.12 15.28 -6.51
C ALA A 22 -0.01 14.34 -6.99
N GLY A 23 -1.25 14.84 -6.97
CA GLY A 23 -2.43 14.09 -7.41
C GLY A 23 -3.01 13.11 -6.39
N ILE A 24 -2.50 13.07 -5.16
CA ILE A 24 -3.03 12.22 -4.07
C ILE A 24 -3.95 13.04 -3.17
N GLN A 25 -5.11 12.50 -2.85
CA GLN A 25 -6.04 13.08 -1.88
C GLN A 25 -5.44 12.95 -0.47
N PRO A 26 -5.21 14.06 0.26
CA PRO A 26 -4.60 14.02 1.57
C PRO A 26 -5.52 13.39 2.62
N ARG A 27 -4.96 13.01 3.76
CA ARG A 27 -5.71 12.46 4.92
C ARG A 27 -6.89 13.35 5.32
N ALA A 28 -6.71 14.66 5.32
CA ALA A 28 -7.76 15.63 5.64
C ALA A 28 -8.95 15.54 4.67
N ALA A 29 -8.73 15.21 3.39
CA ALA A 29 -9.78 15.12 2.39
C ALA A 29 -10.82 14.03 2.68
N TRP A 30 -10.45 12.95 3.41
CA TRP A 30 -11.39 11.92 3.83
C TRP A 30 -11.72 11.97 5.33
N GLY A 31 -11.19 12.97 6.05
CA GLY A 31 -11.43 13.17 7.48
C GLY A 31 -10.84 12.06 8.33
N ALA A 32 -9.59 11.68 8.04
CA ALA A 32 -8.83 10.71 8.82
C ALA A 32 -8.72 11.14 10.29
N GLY A 33 -8.91 10.20 11.19
CA GLY A 33 -8.57 10.37 12.59
C GLY A 33 -7.06 10.41 12.83
N SER A 34 -6.65 10.89 14.00
CA SER A 34 -5.26 10.89 14.41
C SER A 34 -4.75 9.46 14.62
N PRO A 35 -3.49 9.16 14.30
CA PRO A 35 -2.86 7.91 14.70
C PRO A 35 -2.69 7.86 16.23
N ARG A 36 -2.65 6.66 16.80
CA ARG A 36 -2.30 6.43 18.21
C ARG A 36 -0.78 6.53 18.34
N MET A 37 -0.32 7.64 18.89
CA MET A 37 1.11 7.99 18.92
C MET A 37 1.94 7.13 19.87
N ASP A 38 1.31 6.49 20.83
CA ASP A 38 1.91 5.56 21.80
C ASP A 38 2.29 4.19 21.22
N SER A 39 1.70 3.82 20.08
CA SER A 39 1.84 2.52 19.47
C SER A 39 2.28 2.56 17.99
N ILE A 40 2.54 3.76 17.45
CA ILE A 40 3.00 3.90 16.07
C ILE A 40 4.53 3.90 15.99
N ASN A 41 5.07 3.16 15.04
CA ASN A 41 6.52 3.04 14.86
C ASN A 41 6.99 3.84 13.63
N PRO A 42 8.21 4.41 13.65
CA PRO A 42 8.77 5.10 12.51
C PRO A 42 9.03 4.14 11.34
N MET A 43 8.94 4.67 10.12
CA MET A 43 9.29 3.94 8.90
C MET A 43 10.82 3.85 8.76
N THR A 44 11.31 2.68 8.44
CA THR A 44 12.70 2.49 8.00
C THR A 44 12.87 2.87 6.52
N PRO A 45 14.11 2.97 5.98
CA PRO A 45 14.32 3.26 4.57
C PRO A 45 13.51 2.34 3.65
N ILE A 46 12.74 2.93 2.74
CA ILE A 46 11.79 2.22 1.88
C ILE A 46 12.55 1.36 0.87
N ARG A 47 12.13 0.09 0.76
CA ARG A 47 12.73 -0.94 -0.10
C ARG A 47 11.71 -1.80 -0.83
N TRP A 48 10.44 -1.80 -0.39
CA TRP A 48 9.39 -2.66 -0.88
C TRP A 48 8.09 -1.90 -1.12
N ILE A 49 7.30 -2.37 -2.07
CA ILE A 49 5.92 -1.95 -2.28
C ILE A 49 5.07 -3.22 -2.28
N THR A 50 4.01 -3.25 -1.47
CA THR A 50 3.08 -4.38 -1.43
C THR A 50 1.68 -3.95 -1.83
N ILE A 51 1.10 -4.67 -2.80
CA ILE A 51 -0.23 -4.45 -3.33
C ILE A 51 -1.24 -5.33 -2.60
N HIS A 52 -2.35 -4.71 -2.16
CA HIS A 52 -3.42 -5.34 -1.39
C HIS A 52 -4.78 -5.03 -1.97
N HIS A 53 -5.78 -5.75 -1.49
CA HIS A 53 -7.18 -5.33 -1.50
C HIS A 53 -7.69 -5.11 -0.06
N ASP A 54 -8.86 -4.47 0.09
CA ASP A 54 -9.50 -4.38 1.39
C ASP A 54 -10.40 -5.60 1.71
N GLY A 55 -10.57 -6.50 0.74
CA GLY A 55 -11.25 -7.78 0.91
C GLY A 55 -12.78 -7.71 1.06
N VAL A 56 -13.36 -6.53 0.92
CA VAL A 56 -14.81 -6.33 1.01
C VAL A 56 -15.34 -5.86 -0.34
N SER A 57 -16.41 -6.50 -0.83
CA SER A 57 -17.06 -6.09 -2.08
C SER A 57 -17.45 -4.62 -2.02
N TYR A 58 -16.89 -3.84 -2.94
CA TYR A 58 -17.04 -2.39 -2.97
C TYR A 58 -17.22 -1.89 -4.39
N ARG A 59 -18.33 -1.19 -4.64
CA ARG A 59 -18.69 -0.62 -5.94
C ARG A 59 -19.03 0.88 -5.84
N GLY A 60 -18.45 1.57 -4.86
CA GLY A 60 -18.67 3.00 -4.66
C GLY A 60 -18.26 3.79 -5.89
N ARG A 61 -19.10 4.78 -6.27
CA ARG A 61 -18.93 5.60 -7.48
C ARG A 61 -18.65 7.06 -7.18
N THR A 62 -18.67 7.44 -5.91
CA THR A 62 -18.49 8.84 -5.48
C THR A 62 -17.36 8.98 -4.48
N MET A 63 -16.76 10.16 -4.46
CA MET A 63 -15.74 10.50 -3.46
C MET A 63 -16.29 10.40 -2.02
N ALA A 64 -17.58 10.72 -1.82
CA ALA A 64 -18.21 10.60 -0.49
C ALA A 64 -18.22 9.14 -0.02
N GLN A 65 -18.55 8.20 -0.91
CA GLN A 65 -18.51 6.77 -0.60
C GLN A 65 -17.09 6.27 -0.32
N ALA A 66 -16.10 6.71 -1.10
CA ALA A 66 -14.69 6.38 -0.86
C ALA A 66 -14.21 6.88 0.51
N ARG A 67 -14.53 8.14 0.85
CA ARG A 67 -14.23 8.72 2.19
C ARG A 67 -14.87 7.91 3.32
N ALA A 68 -16.15 7.56 3.19
CA ALA A 68 -16.84 6.74 4.18
C ALA A 68 -16.16 5.37 4.36
N ARG A 69 -15.77 4.72 3.24
CA ARG A 69 -15.08 3.43 3.28
C ARG A 69 -13.71 3.52 3.97
N LEU A 70 -12.91 4.55 3.68
CA LEU A 70 -11.62 4.78 4.33
C LEU A 70 -11.75 4.99 5.84
N LYS A 71 -12.76 5.74 6.28
CA LYS A 71 -13.08 5.91 7.71
C LYS A 71 -13.45 4.59 8.38
N GLN A 72 -14.26 3.76 7.72
CA GLN A 72 -14.62 2.43 8.22
C GLN A 72 -13.37 1.54 8.38
N ILE A 73 -12.49 1.53 7.39
CA ILE A 73 -11.24 0.76 7.44
C ILE A 73 -10.34 1.26 8.58
N GLN A 74 -10.15 2.58 8.71
CA GLN A 74 -9.36 3.14 9.81
C GLN A 74 -9.96 2.77 11.18
N ALA A 75 -11.27 2.93 11.33
CA ALA A 75 -11.97 2.60 12.58
C ALA A 75 -11.82 1.11 12.92
N TYR A 76 -11.97 0.22 11.96
CA TYR A 76 -11.77 -1.22 12.15
C TYR A 76 -10.32 -1.53 12.57
N HIS A 77 -9.34 -0.94 11.89
CA HIS A 77 -7.92 -1.13 12.22
C HIS A 77 -7.58 -0.62 13.62
N GLN A 78 -8.10 0.54 14.00
CA GLN A 78 -7.82 1.11 15.32
C GLN A 78 -8.61 0.43 16.44
N ASN A 79 -9.90 0.14 16.24
CA ASN A 79 -10.77 -0.30 17.32
C ASN A 79 -10.85 -1.82 17.46
N THR A 80 -10.76 -2.56 16.36
CA THR A 80 -10.84 -4.04 16.35
C THR A 80 -9.46 -4.67 16.34
N MET A 81 -8.60 -4.23 15.41
CA MET A 81 -7.25 -4.78 15.29
C MET A 81 -6.25 -4.17 16.27
N GLN A 82 -6.65 -3.12 17.00
CA GLN A 82 -5.82 -2.37 17.95
C GLN A 82 -4.52 -1.80 17.32
N TRP A 83 -4.57 -1.50 16.01
CA TRP A 83 -3.44 -0.86 15.32
C TRP A 83 -3.43 0.65 15.59
N ALA A 84 -2.26 1.26 15.44
CA ALA A 84 -2.09 2.69 15.65
C ALA A 84 -2.88 3.57 14.65
N ASP A 85 -3.13 3.07 13.44
CA ASP A 85 -3.79 3.79 12.36
C ASP A 85 -4.26 2.81 11.28
N ILE A 86 -4.88 3.30 10.20
CA ILE A 86 -5.07 2.53 8.98
C ILE A 86 -3.76 1.86 8.58
N GLY A 87 -3.79 0.57 8.24
CA GLY A 87 -2.58 -0.24 8.01
C GLY A 87 -1.81 0.13 6.74
N TYR A 88 -2.50 0.66 5.73
CA TYR A 88 -1.99 0.95 4.39
C TYR A 88 -1.57 2.41 4.24
N HIS A 89 -0.54 2.66 3.39
CA HIS A 89 -0.07 4.02 3.12
C HIS A 89 -0.89 4.73 2.05
N PHE A 90 -1.41 3.96 1.09
CA PHE A 90 -2.27 4.47 0.02
C PHE A 90 -3.45 3.55 -0.22
N ALA A 91 -4.58 4.15 -0.62
CA ALA A 91 -5.76 3.45 -1.07
C ALA A 91 -6.18 3.97 -2.45
N ILE A 92 -6.70 3.08 -3.31
CA ILE A 92 -7.16 3.42 -4.65
C ILE A 92 -8.62 3.02 -4.78
N ASP A 93 -9.48 3.99 -5.03
CA ASP A 93 -10.91 3.75 -5.21
C ASP A 93 -11.27 3.30 -6.64
N PRO A 94 -12.52 2.85 -6.90
CA PRO A 94 -12.94 2.38 -8.22
C PRO A 94 -12.82 3.42 -9.35
N GLN A 95 -12.72 4.71 -9.05
CA GLN A 95 -12.48 5.78 -10.02
C GLN A 95 -10.98 5.98 -10.31
N GLY A 96 -10.10 5.24 -9.62
CA GLY A 96 -8.64 5.36 -9.77
C GLY A 96 -8.05 6.55 -9.02
N MET A 97 -8.85 7.19 -8.14
CA MET A 97 -8.37 8.22 -7.24
C MET A 97 -7.51 7.59 -6.15
N VAL A 98 -6.35 8.18 -5.91
CA VAL A 98 -5.42 7.75 -4.88
C VAL A 98 -5.63 8.59 -3.62
N TRP A 99 -5.76 7.92 -2.49
CA TRP A 99 -5.98 8.50 -1.17
C TRP A 99 -4.78 8.19 -0.27
N GLN A 100 -4.30 9.19 0.45
CA GLN A 100 -3.30 8.99 1.48
C GLN A 100 -3.94 8.30 2.69
N GLY A 101 -3.41 7.14 3.06
CA GLY A 101 -3.73 6.42 4.29
C GLY A 101 -2.80 6.80 5.44
N ARG A 102 -2.03 5.84 5.96
CA ARG A 102 -0.98 6.10 6.95
C ARG A 102 0.14 6.94 6.32
N GLU A 103 0.63 7.92 7.02
CA GLU A 103 1.73 8.74 6.54
C GLU A 103 3.00 7.89 6.34
N LEU A 104 3.75 8.16 5.26
CA LEU A 104 4.95 7.40 4.91
C LEU A 104 6.07 7.44 5.98
N ARG A 105 6.05 8.42 6.88
CA ARG A 105 6.99 8.47 8.02
C ARG A 105 6.73 7.38 9.06
N TRP A 106 5.60 6.71 9.00
CA TRP A 106 5.19 5.67 9.93
C TRP A 106 5.18 4.29 9.27
N LYS A 107 5.71 3.30 9.97
CA LYS A 107 5.66 1.91 9.56
C LYS A 107 4.22 1.44 9.40
N GLY A 108 3.92 0.77 8.28
CA GLY A 108 2.62 0.19 8.01
C GLY A 108 2.26 -0.98 8.94
N ALA A 109 1.03 -1.47 8.78
CA ALA A 109 0.55 -2.69 9.41
C ALA A 109 -0.28 -3.48 8.38
N HIS A 110 0.40 -4.06 7.38
CA HIS A 110 -0.26 -4.69 6.24
C HIS A 110 0.37 -6.02 5.79
N VAL A 111 1.62 -6.31 6.21
CA VAL A 111 2.25 -7.64 6.00
C VAL A 111 2.87 -8.08 7.32
N GLY A 112 2.36 -9.17 7.91
CA GLY A 112 2.91 -9.71 9.14
C GLY A 112 4.41 -10.01 9.03
N GLY A 113 5.22 -9.41 9.93
CA GLY A 113 6.68 -9.59 9.95
C GLY A 113 7.46 -8.87 8.85
N ALA A 114 6.80 -8.18 7.89
CA ALA A 114 7.48 -7.56 6.74
C ALA A 114 7.01 -6.13 6.44
N ASN A 115 6.69 -5.34 7.47
CA ASN A 115 6.27 -3.95 7.32
C ASN A 115 7.43 -2.95 7.27
N ASP A 116 8.64 -3.34 7.68
CA ASP A 116 9.80 -2.46 7.70
C ASP A 116 10.27 -2.10 6.28
N GLY A 117 10.32 -0.81 5.99
CA GLY A 117 10.66 -0.31 4.65
C GLY A 117 9.68 -0.72 3.56
N ASN A 118 8.43 -1.02 3.90
CA ASN A 118 7.43 -1.57 3.00
C ASN A 118 6.20 -0.65 2.89
N ILE A 119 5.94 -0.15 1.69
CA ILE A 119 4.78 0.68 1.40
C ILE A 119 3.60 -0.22 1.02
N GLY A 120 2.50 -0.14 1.78
CA GLY A 120 1.25 -0.81 1.42
C GLY A 120 0.38 0.07 0.52
N VAL A 121 0.01 -0.45 -0.65
CA VAL A 121 -0.96 0.15 -1.59
C VAL A 121 -2.16 -0.77 -1.69
N MET A 122 -3.31 -0.30 -1.24
CA MET A 122 -4.55 -1.07 -1.20
C MET A 122 -5.53 -0.57 -2.27
N LEU A 123 -6.21 -1.47 -2.95
CA LEU A 123 -7.36 -1.16 -3.80
C LEU A 123 -8.64 -1.48 -3.05
N LEU A 124 -9.62 -0.57 -3.09
CA LEU A 124 -10.94 -0.79 -2.50
C LEU A 124 -11.72 -1.82 -3.33
N GLY A 125 -12.06 -2.94 -2.74
CA GLY A 125 -12.84 -4.03 -3.36
C GLY A 125 -12.40 -5.43 -2.90
N ASN A 126 -13.26 -6.42 -3.17
CA ASN A 126 -12.92 -7.83 -3.03
C ASN A 126 -12.60 -8.42 -4.41
N PHE A 127 -11.31 -8.57 -4.72
CA PHE A 127 -10.88 -9.07 -6.03
C PHE A 127 -10.78 -10.61 -6.12
N GLU A 128 -11.34 -11.32 -5.18
CA GLU A 128 -11.77 -12.71 -5.40
C GLU A 128 -13.08 -12.77 -6.20
N GLU A 129 -13.97 -11.78 -6.02
CA GLU A 129 -15.33 -11.75 -6.56
C GLU A 129 -15.51 -10.78 -7.74
N GLN A 130 -14.80 -9.66 -7.73
CA GLN A 130 -14.92 -8.61 -8.73
C GLN A 130 -13.56 -8.26 -9.36
N GLY A 131 -13.55 -7.95 -10.65
CA GLY A 131 -12.33 -7.43 -11.29
C GLY A 131 -12.05 -5.98 -10.86
N PRO A 132 -10.78 -5.55 -10.80
CA PRO A 132 -10.46 -4.14 -10.66
C PRO A 132 -10.96 -3.37 -11.89
N THR A 133 -11.43 -2.14 -11.68
CA THR A 133 -11.83 -1.28 -12.80
C THR A 133 -10.59 -0.85 -13.61
N ALA A 134 -10.79 -0.47 -14.86
CA ALA A 134 -9.71 0.09 -15.68
C ALA A 134 -9.07 1.32 -15.03
N SER A 135 -9.88 2.16 -14.38
CA SER A 135 -9.42 3.34 -13.64
C SER A 135 -8.57 2.96 -12.40
N GLN A 136 -8.97 1.92 -11.65
CA GLN A 136 -8.16 1.41 -10.54
C GLN A 136 -6.81 0.89 -11.02
N VAL A 137 -6.80 0.14 -12.11
CA VAL A 137 -5.54 -0.37 -12.71
C VAL A 137 -4.64 0.78 -13.14
N ALA A 138 -5.18 1.80 -13.81
CA ALA A 138 -4.42 2.99 -14.20
C ALA A 138 -3.91 3.77 -12.98
N GLY A 139 -4.73 3.90 -11.93
CA GLY A 139 -4.33 4.50 -10.66
C GLY A 139 -3.19 3.74 -9.98
N LEU A 140 -3.27 2.41 -9.96
CA LEU A 140 -2.23 1.54 -9.42
C LEU A 140 -0.91 1.70 -10.20
N GLN A 141 -0.97 1.68 -11.53
CA GLN A 141 0.23 1.86 -12.37
C GLN A 141 0.93 3.19 -12.08
N ARG A 142 0.17 4.30 -12.11
CA ARG A 142 0.73 5.63 -11.80
C ARG A 142 1.34 5.68 -10.39
N MET A 143 0.63 5.12 -9.40
CA MET A 143 1.09 5.16 -8.02
C MET A 143 2.37 4.34 -7.83
N VAL A 144 2.41 3.12 -8.34
CA VAL A 144 3.59 2.24 -8.24
C VAL A 144 4.79 2.88 -8.96
N ALA A 145 4.62 3.37 -10.19
CA ALA A 145 5.67 4.05 -10.94
C ALA A 145 6.24 5.26 -10.17
N THR A 146 5.35 6.09 -9.59
CA THR A 146 5.77 7.22 -8.76
C THR A 146 6.59 6.80 -7.55
N LEU A 147 6.15 5.74 -6.85
CA LEU A 147 6.86 5.22 -5.67
C LEU A 147 8.21 4.60 -6.05
N GLN A 148 8.25 3.83 -7.14
CA GLN A 148 9.50 3.25 -7.66
C GLN A 148 10.53 4.34 -8.00
N GLN A 149 10.11 5.37 -8.71
CA GLN A 149 10.98 6.49 -9.05
C GLN A 149 11.46 7.24 -7.79
N ARG A 150 10.54 7.57 -6.89
CA ARG A 150 10.86 8.35 -5.68
C ARG A 150 11.79 7.62 -4.72
N PHE A 151 11.58 6.32 -4.51
CA PHE A 151 12.29 5.53 -3.52
C PHE A 151 13.26 4.52 -4.12
N ARG A 152 13.45 4.54 -5.45
CA ARG A 152 14.34 3.64 -6.20
C ARG A 152 14.03 2.16 -5.90
N VAL A 153 12.74 1.83 -5.81
CA VAL A 153 12.29 0.45 -5.59
C VAL A 153 12.27 -0.30 -6.91
N PRO A 154 13.10 -1.34 -7.11
CA PRO A 154 13.10 -2.10 -8.36
C PRO A 154 11.80 -2.90 -8.52
N GLN A 155 11.42 -3.22 -9.76
CA GLN A 155 10.20 -3.99 -10.04
C GLN A 155 10.13 -5.33 -9.30
N ALA A 156 11.26 -6.00 -9.10
CA ALA A 156 11.33 -7.26 -8.34
C ALA A 156 10.93 -7.12 -6.86
N ARG A 157 10.85 -5.90 -6.35
CA ARG A 157 10.42 -5.58 -4.99
C ARG A 157 9.03 -4.96 -4.92
N VAL A 158 8.27 -5.01 -6.01
CA VAL A 158 6.84 -4.72 -6.05
C VAL A 158 6.11 -6.05 -5.99
N LEU A 159 5.60 -6.41 -4.82
CA LEU A 159 4.94 -7.68 -4.55
C LEU A 159 3.45 -7.49 -4.29
N THR A 160 2.67 -8.54 -4.42
CA THR A 160 1.35 -8.64 -3.80
C THR A 160 1.47 -9.26 -2.42
N HIS A 161 0.43 -9.14 -1.59
CA HIS A 161 0.49 -9.66 -0.22
C HIS A 161 0.76 -11.17 -0.20
N ARG A 162 0.11 -11.96 -1.04
CA ARG A 162 0.30 -13.43 -1.10
C ARG A 162 1.69 -13.87 -1.58
N GLU A 163 2.47 -12.98 -2.17
CA GLU A 163 3.82 -13.30 -2.64
C GLU A 163 4.89 -13.18 -1.54
N TRP A 164 4.52 -12.70 -0.36
CA TRP A 164 5.42 -12.69 0.78
C TRP A 164 5.56 -14.09 1.38
N PRO A 165 6.79 -14.60 1.64
CA PRO A 165 7.00 -15.96 2.18
C PRO A 165 6.29 -16.19 3.52
N SER A 166 6.09 -15.13 4.32
CA SER A 166 5.41 -15.18 5.62
C SER A 166 3.88 -15.10 5.51
N ALA A 167 3.32 -14.88 4.31
CA ALA A 167 1.90 -14.65 4.15
C ALA A 167 1.13 -15.95 3.85
N SER A 168 0.03 -16.15 4.58
CA SER A 168 -1.00 -17.13 4.24
C SER A 168 -2.31 -16.39 4.03
N THR A 169 -2.58 -15.95 2.79
CA THR A 169 -3.69 -15.04 2.48
C THR A 169 -4.09 -15.12 1.02
N ASP A 170 -5.36 -14.88 0.73
CA ASP A 170 -5.87 -14.69 -0.62
C ASP A 170 -5.67 -13.26 -1.16
N CYS A 171 -5.26 -12.31 -0.30
CA CYS A 171 -4.97 -10.94 -0.70
C CYS A 171 -3.84 -10.90 -1.75
N PRO A 172 -4.00 -10.18 -2.85
CA PRO A 172 -5.00 -9.15 -3.17
C PRO A 172 -6.25 -9.68 -3.92
N GLY A 173 -6.54 -10.95 -3.89
CA GLY A 173 -7.57 -11.60 -4.66
C GLY A 173 -7.08 -12.08 -6.04
N ARG A 174 -7.61 -13.20 -6.54
CA ARG A 174 -7.13 -13.86 -7.77
C ARG A 174 -7.19 -12.95 -9.01
N LEU A 175 -8.22 -12.09 -9.11
CA LEU A 175 -8.40 -11.21 -10.27
C LEU A 175 -7.42 -10.03 -10.28
N LEU A 176 -7.11 -9.45 -9.11
CA LEU A 176 -6.08 -8.43 -9.02
C LEU A 176 -4.68 -9.03 -9.11
N GLN A 177 -4.47 -10.23 -8.56
CA GLN A 177 -3.19 -10.96 -8.69
C GLN A 177 -2.82 -11.17 -10.17
N ALA A 178 -3.75 -11.72 -10.96
CA ALA A 178 -3.53 -11.92 -12.40
C ALA A 178 -3.20 -10.59 -13.10
N ARG A 179 -3.93 -9.52 -12.76
CA ARG A 179 -3.69 -8.21 -13.36
C ARG A 179 -2.32 -7.62 -13.00
N VAL A 180 -1.87 -7.79 -11.76
CA VAL A 180 -0.51 -7.36 -11.34
C VAL A 180 0.56 -8.15 -12.09
N GLN A 181 0.38 -9.44 -12.28
CA GLN A 181 1.29 -10.28 -13.06
C GLN A 181 1.38 -9.81 -14.53
N ASP A 182 0.24 -9.52 -15.17
CA ASP A 182 0.22 -8.97 -16.54
C ASP A 182 0.99 -7.64 -16.62
N LEU A 183 0.78 -6.74 -15.65
CA LEU A 183 1.47 -5.44 -15.61
C LEU A 183 3.00 -5.60 -15.48
N ARG A 184 3.44 -6.57 -14.68
CA ARG A 184 4.88 -6.88 -14.54
C ARG A 184 5.47 -7.44 -15.83
N HIS A 185 4.79 -8.41 -16.46
CA HIS A 185 5.24 -9.00 -17.73
C HIS A 185 5.34 -7.95 -18.84
N GLN A 186 4.42 -7.00 -18.88
CA GLN A 186 4.41 -5.88 -19.84
C GLN A 186 5.37 -4.75 -19.45
N ARG A 187 6.13 -4.87 -18.35
CA ARG A 187 7.00 -3.82 -17.79
C ARG A 187 6.30 -2.47 -17.62
N ARG A 188 5.03 -2.52 -17.17
CA ARG A 188 4.18 -1.34 -16.96
C ARG A 188 4.19 -0.80 -15.53
N PHE A 189 5.05 -1.31 -14.68
CA PHE A 189 5.47 -0.69 -13.45
C PHE A 189 6.87 -0.12 -13.69
N GLY A 190 7.00 1.18 -13.89
CA GLY A 190 8.26 1.90 -14.02
C GLY A 190 8.89 1.81 -15.40
#